data_0484d3d5a528372720dac46697c69e78
#
_entry.id   0484d3d5a528372720dac46697c69e78
#
_cell.length_a   1.000
_cell.length_b   1.000
_cell.length_c   1.000
_cell.angle_alpha   90.00
_cell.angle_beta   90.00
_cell.angle_gamma   90.00
#
_symmetry.space_group_name_H-M   'P 1'
#
loop_
_entity.id
_entity.type
_entity.pdbx_description
1 polymer ?
#
loop_
_entity_poly.entity_id
_entity_poly.type
_entity_poly.pdbx_seq_one_letter_code
_entity_poly.pdbx_strand_id
1 'polypeptide(L)'
;MKIYELNVSHQVNAPVEEVFDFFSKPENLSKITPAKMGFNVLTPSPIKMQRGALIEYTIRVFGLPLRWRTLITAYEPPKKFVDEQLKGPYSFWHHTHTFEPNKDGVLISDVIKYSIPLGILAVSYTHLTLPTIYSV
;
A
#
# COMPACT_ATOMS: atom_id res chain seq x y z
N MET A 1 -3.32 9.39 20.40
CA MET A 1 -3.52 9.11 18.96
C MET A 1 -4.53 7.98 18.82
N LYS A 2 -5.56 8.19 18.01
CA LYS A 2 -6.54 7.14 17.78
C LYS A 2 -6.11 6.29 16.56
N ILE A 3 -6.04 4.99 16.74
CA ILE A 3 -5.67 4.04 15.68
C ILE A 3 -6.94 3.38 15.14
N TYR A 4 -7.12 3.48 13.84
CA TYR A 4 -8.20 2.80 13.11
C TYR A 4 -7.63 1.56 12.44
N GLU A 5 -8.50 0.59 12.20
CA GLU A 5 -8.10 -0.62 11.49
C GLU A 5 -9.06 -0.89 10.35
N LEU A 6 -8.50 -1.24 9.20
CA LEU A 6 -9.26 -1.59 8.00
C LEU A 6 -8.77 -2.95 7.52
N ASN A 7 -9.71 -3.86 7.29
CA ASN A 7 -9.42 -5.22 6.84
C ASN A 7 -10.16 -5.47 5.54
N VAL A 8 -9.43 -5.89 4.49
CA VAL A 8 -10.04 -6.28 3.22
C VAL A 8 -9.35 -7.51 2.68
N SER A 9 -10.08 -8.33 1.98
CA SER A 9 -9.51 -9.47 1.29
C SER A 9 -10.18 -9.66 -0.06
N HIS A 10 -9.46 -10.25 -1.00
CA HIS A 10 -10.00 -10.60 -2.29
C HIS A 10 -9.28 -11.82 -2.85
N GLN A 11 -9.98 -12.56 -3.70
CA GLN A 11 -9.51 -13.79 -4.29
C GLN A 11 -8.94 -13.53 -5.68
N VAL A 12 -7.74 -14.08 -5.95
CA VAL A 12 -7.10 -13.99 -7.26
C VAL A 12 -6.85 -15.40 -7.78
N ASN A 13 -7.28 -15.67 -9.00
CA ASN A 13 -7.10 -16.98 -9.62
C ASN A 13 -5.77 -17.06 -10.37
N ALA A 14 -4.69 -17.26 -9.62
CA ALA A 14 -3.35 -17.40 -10.15
C ALA A 14 -2.44 -18.04 -9.10
N PRO A 15 -1.28 -18.57 -9.47
CA PRO A 15 -0.34 -19.14 -8.50
C PRO A 15 0.19 -18.10 -7.53
N VAL A 16 0.45 -18.51 -6.28
CA VAL A 16 0.86 -17.59 -5.21
C VAL A 16 2.16 -16.85 -5.52
N GLU A 17 3.13 -17.52 -6.15
CA GLU A 17 4.41 -16.89 -6.50
C GLU A 17 4.20 -15.76 -7.50
N GLU A 18 3.34 -15.98 -8.47
CA GLU A 18 3.01 -14.97 -9.48
C GLU A 18 2.24 -13.79 -8.89
N VAL A 19 1.28 -14.08 -8.04
CA VAL A 19 0.48 -13.04 -7.38
C VAL A 19 1.36 -12.19 -6.47
N PHE A 20 2.16 -12.84 -5.64
CA PHE A 20 3.08 -12.14 -4.75
C PHE A 20 4.06 -11.26 -5.53
N ASP A 21 4.66 -11.82 -6.58
CA ASP A 21 5.61 -11.08 -7.41
C ASP A 21 4.99 -9.81 -7.99
N PHE A 22 3.77 -9.92 -8.49
CA PHE A 22 3.08 -8.76 -9.07
C PHE A 22 2.75 -7.69 -8.02
N PHE A 23 2.11 -8.09 -6.92
CA PHE A 23 1.61 -7.14 -5.93
C PHE A 23 2.70 -6.59 -5.00
N SER A 24 3.85 -7.25 -4.91
CA SER A 24 4.95 -6.75 -4.09
C SER A 24 5.88 -5.78 -4.82
N LYS A 25 5.67 -5.56 -6.13
CA LYS A 25 6.50 -4.63 -6.90
C LYS A 25 5.93 -3.23 -6.91
N PRO A 26 6.64 -2.25 -6.33
CA PRO A 26 6.16 -0.86 -6.35
C PRO A 26 5.91 -0.33 -7.77
N GLU A 27 6.67 -0.81 -8.75
CA GLU A 27 6.51 -0.41 -10.14
C GLU A 27 5.13 -0.75 -10.70
N ASN A 28 4.48 -1.76 -10.13
CA ASN A 28 3.14 -2.17 -10.58
C ASN A 28 2.02 -1.36 -9.95
N LEU A 29 2.30 -0.59 -8.90
CA LEU A 29 1.27 0.19 -8.22
C LEU A 29 0.60 1.22 -9.13
N SER A 30 1.36 1.84 -10.02
CA SER A 30 0.81 2.80 -10.97
C SER A 30 -0.15 2.16 -11.97
N LYS A 31 -0.01 0.86 -12.22
CA LYS A 31 -0.87 0.12 -13.15
C LYS A 31 -2.25 -0.18 -12.56
N ILE A 32 -2.34 -0.28 -11.25
CA ILE A 32 -3.56 -0.68 -10.55
C ILE A 32 -4.18 0.46 -9.75
N THR A 33 -3.52 1.60 -9.67
CA THR A 33 -4.01 2.79 -8.99
C THR A 33 -4.70 3.71 -10.00
N PRO A 34 -5.87 4.27 -9.65
CA PRO A 34 -6.55 5.19 -10.57
C PRO A 34 -5.66 6.36 -10.98
N ALA A 35 -5.70 6.70 -12.27
CA ALA A 35 -4.85 7.75 -12.83
C ALA A 35 -5.04 9.12 -12.17
N LYS A 36 -6.27 9.41 -11.71
CA LYS A 36 -6.57 10.69 -11.05
C LYS A 36 -5.79 10.93 -9.77
N MET A 37 -5.25 9.87 -9.18
CA MET A 37 -4.45 9.99 -7.95
C MET A 37 -3.01 10.35 -8.22
N GLY A 38 -2.60 10.36 -9.49
CA GLY A 38 -1.26 10.79 -9.86
C GLY A 38 -0.17 10.03 -9.14
N PHE A 39 -0.35 8.72 -8.98
CA PHE A 39 0.66 7.89 -8.32
C PHE A 39 1.94 7.88 -9.17
N ASN A 40 3.04 8.31 -8.57
CA ASN A 40 4.32 8.38 -9.25
C ASN A 40 5.46 7.92 -8.34
N VAL A 41 6.11 6.83 -8.72
CA VAL A 41 7.24 6.28 -7.96
C VAL A 41 8.49 7.12 -8.26
N LEU A 42 9.10 7.65 -7.22
CA LEU A 42 10.32 8.47 -7.32
C LEU A 42 11.59 7.64 -7.20
N THR A 43 11.53 6.53 -6.47
CA THR A 43 12.68 5.64 -6.31
C THR A 43 13.07 5.04 -7.65
N PRO A 44 14.35 5.08 -8.03
CA PRO A 44 14.80 4.52 -9.31
C PRO A 44 14.49 3.03 -9.45
N SER A 45 14.07 2.64 -10.64
CA SER A 45 13.82 1.23 -10.97
C SER A 45 15.10 0.59 -11.53
N PRO A 46 15.35 -0.73 -11.32
CA PRO A 46 14.49 -1.65 -10.58
C PRO A 46 14.62 -1.48 -9.07
N ILE A 47 13.48 -1.61 -8.38
CA ILE A 47 13.45 -1.50 -6.93
C ILE A 47 13.62 -2.89 -6.33
N LYS A 48 14.66 -3.06 -5.51
CA LYS A 48 14.90 -4.33 -4.84
C LYS A 48 14.05 -4.39 -3.58
N MET A 49 13.02 -5.23 -3.61
CA MET A 49 12.17 -5.46 -2.45
C MET A 49 12.84 -6.39 -1.45
N GLN A 50 12.92 -5.93 -0.21
CA GLN A 50 13.51 -6.68 0.90
C GLN A 50 13.17 -5.93 2.18
N ARG A 51 13.36 -6.58 3.31
CA ARG A 51 13.26 -5.89 4.59
C ARG A 51 14.27 -4.73 4.62
N GLY A 52 13.82 -3.57 5.01
CA GLY A 52 14.64 -2.35 5.03
C GLY A 52 14.58 -1.52 3.76
N ALA A 53 13.89 -1.98 2.72
CA ALA A 53 13.75 -1.21 1.48
C ALA A 53 12.98 0.08 1.76
N LEU A 54 13.48 1.17 1.17
CA LEU A 54 12.85 2.48 1.24
C LEU A 54 12.31 2.83 -0.14
N ILE A 55 11.05 3.20 -0.20
CA ILE A 55 10.38 3.53 -1.45
C ILE A 55 9.74 4.90 -1.30
N GLU A 56 10.04 5.80 -2.24
CA GLU A 56 9.42 7.13 -2.27
C GLU A 56 8.53 7.26 -3.48
N TYR A 57 7.37 7.85 -3.27
CA TYR A 57 6.44 8.15 -4.35
C TYR A 57 5.61 9.38 -3.98
N THR A 58 4.90 9.91 -4.97
CA THR A 58 3.96 11.00 -4.76
C THR A 58 2.56 10.54 -5.14
N ILE A 59 1.58 11.09 -4.44
CA ILE A 59 0.16 10.96 -4.78
C ILE A 59 -0.42 12.38 -4.81
N ARG A 60 -1.56 12.55 -5.47
CA ARG A 60 -2.26 13.83 -5.48
C ARG A 60 -3.37 13.84 -4.44
N VAL A 61 -3.36 14.88 -3.60
CA VAL A 61 -4.43 15.14 -2.65
C VAL A 61 -4.89 16.56 -2.91
N PHE A 62 -6.17 16.75 -3.25
CA PHE A 62 -6.71 18.04 -3.68
C PHE A 62 -5.91 18.65 -4.84
N GLY A 63 -5.47 17.82 -5.77
CA GLY A 63 -4.68 18.27 -6.91
C GLY A 63 -3.23 18.58 -6.62
N LEU A 64 -2.81 18.54 -5.36
CA LEU A 64 -1.42 18.83 -4.96
C LEU A 64 -0.64 17.54 -4.74
N PRO A 65 0.61 17.48 -5.20
CA PRO A 65 1.44 16.30 -4.97
C PRO A 65 1.86 16.23 -3.50
N LEU A 66 1.68 15.06 -2.90
CA LEU A 66 2.15 14.75 -1.55
C LEU A 66 3.18 13.65 -1.62
N ARG A 67 4.31 13.85 -0.94
CA ARG A 67 5.37 12.86 -0.90
C ARG A 67 5.06 11.81 0.15
N TRP A 68 5.25 10.55 -0.22
CA TRP A 68 5.06 9.41 0.67
C TRP A 68 6.34 8.59 0.67
N ARG A 69 6.89 8.38 1.86
CA ARG A 69 8.07 7.53 2.05
C ARG A 69 7.66 6.30 2.82
N THR A 70 7.94 5.13 2.26
CA THR A 70 7.56 3.84 2.82
C THR A 70 8.82 3.05 3.18
N LEU A 71 8.77 2.37 4.33
CA LEU A 71 9.77 1.42 4.76
C LEU A 71 9.14 0.02 4.77
N ILE A 72 9.82 -0.93 4.13
CA ILE A 72 9.41 -2.34 4.20
C ILE A 72 9.99 -2.93 5.48
N THR A 73 9.14 -3.25 6.43
CA THR A 73 9.56 -3.73 7.75
C THR A 73 9.55 -5.23 7.88
N ALA A 74 8.86 -5.94 6.98
CA ALA A 74 8.89 -7.39 6.88
C ALA A 74 8.73 -7.79 5.43
N TYR A 75 9.46 -8.83 5.00
CA TYR A 75 9.41 -9.30 3.64
C TYR A 75 9.66 -10.82 3.62
N GLU A 76 8.58 -11.59 3.42
CA GLU A 76 8.59 -13.05 3.50
C GLU A 76 7.90 -13.66 2.28
N PRO A 77 8.57 -13.67 1.10
CA PRO A 77 7.99 -14.23 -0.11
C PRO A 77 7.73 -15.73 0.02
N PRO A 78 6.66 -16.28 -0.54
CA PRO A 78 5.56 -15.55 -1.18
C PRO A 78 4.37 -15.35 -0.24
N LYS A 79 4.60 -15.20 1.05
CA LYS A 79 3.56 -15.22 2.09
C LYS A 79 3.08 -13.85 2.53
N LYS A 80 4.01 -12.92 2.79
CA LYS A 80 3.63 -11.60 3.29
C LYS A 80 4.73 -10.56 3.14
N PHE A 81 4.32 -9.30 3.19
CA PHE A 81 5.21 -8.19 3.43
C PHE A 81 4.45 -7.10 4.18
N VAL A 82 5.20 -6.24 4.86
CA VAL A 82 4.64 -5.14 5.65
C VAL A 82 5.29 -3.84 5.20
N ASP A 83 4.46 -2.83 4.97
CA ASP A 83 4.95 -1.48 4.70
C ASP A 83 4.46 -0.52 5.77
N GLU A 84 5.34 0.41 6.15
CA GLU A 84 5.04 1.45 7.13
C GLU A 84 5.40 2.81 6.55
N GLN A 85 4.55 3.80 6.81
CA GLN A 85 4.81 5.15 6.36
C GLN A 85 5.81 5.83 7.29
N LEU A 86 6.91 6.31 6.73
CA LEU A 86 7.85 7.17 7.46
C LEU A 86 7.49 8.64 7.28
N LYS A 87 6.99 9.00 6.12
CA LYS A 87 6.56 10.35 5.80
C LYS A 87 5.39 10.28 4.83
N GLY A 88 4.34 11.05 5.10
CA GLY A 88 3.16 11.05 4.26
C GLY A 88 1.96 11.69 4.92
N PRO A 89 0.78 11.56 4.32
CA PRO A 89 -0.42 12.25 4.78
C PRO A 89 -1.01 11.71 6.08
N TYR A 90 -0.64 10.51 6.51
CA TYR A 90 -1.14 9.92 7.73
C TYR A 90 -0.20 10.19 8.91
N SER A 91 -0.74 10.24 10.12
CA SER A 91 0.09 10.32 11.34
C SER A 91 0.72 8.97 11.66
N PHE A 92 0.06 7.89 11.22
CA PHE A 92 0.53 6.53 11.39
C PHE A 92 -0.05 5.68 10.26
N TRP A 93 0.77 4.78 9.70
CA TRP A 93 0.33 3.86 8.65
C TRP A 93 1.16 2.58 8.73
N HIS A 94 0.46 1.46 8.98
CA HIS A 94 1.07 0.14 9.04
C HIS A 94 0.19 -0.80 8.21
N HIS A 95 0.72 -1.34 7.14
CA HIS A 95 -0.04 -2.14 6.19
C HIS A 95 0.58 -3.52 6.05
N THR A 96 -0.14 -4.55 6.50
CA THR A 96 0.25 -5.95 6.36
C THR A 96 -0.46 -6.55 5.16
N HIS A 97 0.33 -7.09 4.22
CA HIS A 97 -0.16 -7.79 3.04
C HIS A 97 0.13 -9.27 3.21
N THR A 98 -0.90 -10.12 3.19
CA THR A 98 -0.75 -11.56 3.26
C THR A 98 -1.30 -12.24 2.02
N PHE A 99 -0.65 -13.32 1.61
CA PHE A 99 -0.96 -14.06 0.38
C PHE A 99 -1.10 -15.54 0.76
N GLU A 100 -2.33 -16.03 0.80
CA GLU A 100 -2.62 -17.37 1.26
C GLU A 100 -3.12 -18.22 0.09
N PRO A 101 -2.34 -19.24 -0.34
CA PRO A 101 -2.78 -20.11 -1.42
C PRO A 101 -3.97 -20.97 -0.99
N ASN A 102 -4.89 -21.18 -1.91
CA ASN A 102 -6.03 -22.06 -1.70
C ASN A 102 -6.38 -22.76 -3.04
N LYS A 103 -7.41 -23.57 -3.04
CA LYS A 103 -7.79 -24.35 -4.24
C LYS A 103 -8.18 -23.46 -5.43
N ASP A 104 -8.61 -22.23 -5.18
CA ASP A 104 -9.07 -21.30 -6.21
C ASP A 104 -8.01 -20.26 -6.58
N GLY A 105 -6.79 -20.41 -6.07
CA GLY A 105 -5.70 -19.47 -6.34
C GLY A 105 -5.10 -18.92 -5.06
N VAL A 106 -5.27 -17.64 -4.82
CA VAL A 106 -4.68 -16.94 -3.67
C VAL A 106 -5.69 -16.00 -3.04
N LEU A 107 -5.83 -16.10 -1.72
CA LEU A 107 -6.56 -15.09 -0.95
C LEU A 107 -5.57 -14.02 -0.52
N ILE A 108 -5.75 -12.82 -1.02
CA ILE A 108 -4.95 -11.65 -0.61
C ILE A 108 -5.71 -10.96 0.51
N SER A 109 -5.03 -10.73 1.63
CA SER A 109 -5.62 -10.03 2.76
C SER A 109 -4.77 -8.83 3.11
N ASP A 110 -5.43 -7.68 3.33
CA ASP A 110 -4.78 -6.43 3.71
C ASP A 110 -5.32 -6.00 5.05
N VAL A 111 -4.41 -5.78 6.00
CA VAL A 111 -4.74 -5.22 7.31
C VAL A 111 -4.00 -3.90 7.43
N ILE A 112 -4.75 -2.80 7.45
CA ILE A 112 -4.19 -1.47 7.54
C ILE A 112 -4.56 -0.88 8.89
N LYS A 113 -3.53 -0.53 9.67
CA LYS A 113 -3.71 0.23 10.91
C LYS A 113 -3.21 1.64 10.64
N TYR A 114 -4.05 2.63 10.92
CA TYR A 114 -3.72 3.99 10.57
C TYR A 114 -4.27 5.00 11.57
N SER A 115 -3.66 6.18 11.57
CA SER A 115 -4.13 7.33 12.30
C SER A 115 -4.07 8.54 11.38
N ILE A 116 -5.09 9.37 11.46
CA ILE A 116 -5.23 10.52 10.57
C ILE A 116 -4.89 11.80 11.31
N PRO A 117 -4.39 12.83 10.58
CA PRO A 117 -4.12 14.12 11.19
C PRO A 117 -5.40 14.75 11.74
N LEU A 118 -5.23 15.65 12.69
CA LEU A 118 -6.33 16.27 13.39
C LEU A 118 -7.30 17.05 12.49
N GLY A 119 -8.54 17.12 12.96
CA GLY A 119 -9.51 18.07 12.49
C GLY A 119 -10.31 17.63 11.28
N ILE A 120 -10.90 18.61 10.67
CA ILE A 120 -11.82 18.45 9.55
C ILE A 120 -11.14 17.84 8.32
N LEU A 121 -9.82 18.03 8.20
CA LEU A 121 -9.02 17.45 7.12
C LEU A 121 -8.98 15.93 7.16
N ALA A 122 -9.18 15.35 8.33
CA ALA A 122 -9.19 13.91 8.50
C ALA A 122 -10.23 13.21 7.61
N VAL A 123 -11.42 13.79 7.51
CA VAL A 123 -12.51 13.23 6.68
C VAL A 123 -12.11 13.27 5.22
N SER A 124 -11.50 14.35 4.79
CA SER A 124 -11.04 14.50 3.40
C SER A 124 -9.96 13.48 3.05
N TYR A 125 -9.02 13.25 3.94
CA TYR A 125 -8.00 12.22 3.75
C TYR A 125 -8.62 10.85 3.60
N THR A 126 -9.59 10.51 4.43
CA THR A 126 -10.25 9.22 4.37
C THR A 126 -10.94 9.01 3.02
N HIS A 127 -11.63 10.01 2.51
CA HIS A 127 -12.32 9.91 1.22
C HIS A 127 -11.41 9.91 0.02
N LEU A 128 -10.30 10.66 0.07
CA LEU A 128 -9.44 10.83 -1.09
C LEU A 128 -8.29 9.83 -1.15
N THR A 129 -7.77 9.43 -0.01
CA THR A 129 -6.54 8.63 0.06
C THR A 129 -6.81 7.15 0.27
N LEU A 130 -7.63 6.79 1.24
CA LEU A 130 -7.88 5.38 1.56
C LEU A 130 -8.46 4.58 0.41
N PRO A 131 -9.55 5.04 -0.25
CA PRO A 131 -10.12 4.27 -1.36
C PRO A 131 -9.14 3.99 -2.47
N THR A 132 -8.21 4.89 -2.70
CA THR A 132 -7.25 4.78 -3.80
C THR A 132 -6.11 3.82 -3.49
N ILE A 133 -5.48 3.98 -2.35
CA ILE A 133 -4.39 3.11 -1.90
C ILE A 133 -4.92 1.70 -1.73
N TYR A 134 -6.19 1.61 -1.48
CA TYR A 134 -6.85 0.38 -1.10
C TYR A 134 -7.48 -0.37 -2.26
N SER A 135 -7.74 0.28 -3.37
CA SER A 135 -8.32 -0.38 -4.56
C SER A 135 -7.31 -1.24 -5.31
N VAL A 136 -6.25 -1.55 -4.66
CA VAL A 136 -5.21 -2.46 -5.11
C VAL A 136 -5.62 -3.91 -4.76
#